data_ad2e0204d013b784339ce5aa0d69baff
#
_entry.id   ad2e0204d013b784339ce5aa0d69baff
#
_cell.length_a   1.000
_cell.length_b   1.000
_cell.length_c   1.000
_cell.angle_alpha   90.00
_cell.angle_beta   90.00
_cell.angle_gamma   90.00
#
_symmetry.space_group_name_H-M   'P 1'
#
loop_
_entity.id
_entity.type
_entity.pdbx_description
1 polymer ?
#
loop_
_entity_poly.entity_id
_entity_poly.type
_entity_poly.pdbx_seq_one_letter_code
_entity_poly.pdbx_strand_id
1 'polypeptide(L)'
;VYAVSSADKYKVLYNLVTQLELDRVMVFANRKDEVRRVQERLMRDGINAAQLSGDVPQQKRVRTLENFKSGKLQVLVATDVAGRGIHIDGISHVVNYTLPEDPEDYVHRIGRTGRAGAKGTSISLAGEDDAFQVPPIEELLGSKLECIPPEERFLKPVPKRQQSAEEKAATDANEAEQAAAAAAARRRSAGSNSRRGGGRPQGRH
;
A
#
# COMPACT_ATOMS: atom_id res chain seq x y z
N VAL A 1 -1.02 -16.60 11.78
CA VAL A 1 -1.06 -16.45 10.32
C VAL A 1 -2.40 -16.93 9.82
N TYR A 2 -3.09 -16.16 8.96
CA TYR A 2 -4.27 -16.63 8.26
C TYR A 2 -3.89 -17.28 6.93
N ALA A 3 -4.25 -18.53 6.75
CA ALA A 3 -4.18 -19.22 5.44
C ALA A 3 -5.40 -18.79 4.62
N VAL A 4 -5.19 -18.02 3.57
CA VAL A 4 -6.26 -17.35 2.82
C VAL A 4 -5.93 -17.32 1.33
N SER A 5 -6.91 -17.57 0.46
CA SER A 5 -6.70 -17.48 -0.99
C SER A 5 -6.28 -16.07 -1.40
N SER A 6 -5.42 -15.94 -2.42
CA SER A 6 -4.98 -14.63 -2.94
C SER A 6 -6.17 -13.75 -3.34
N ALA A 7 -7.29 -14.36 -3.80
CA ALA A 7 -8.52 -13.66 -4.15
C ALA A 7 -9.25 -13.06 -2.93
N ASP A 8 -9.10 -13.68 -1.76
CA ASP A 8 -9.82 -13.30 -0.54
C ASP A 8 -8.99 -12.42 0.40
N LYS A 9 -7.67 -12.29 0.21
CA LYS A 9 -6.80 -11.45 1.04
C LYS A 9 -7.37 -10.05 1.29
N TYR A 10 -7.92 -9.43 0.26
CA TYR A 10 -8.50 -8.09 0.42
C TYR A 10 -9.77 -8.08 1.27
N LYS A 11 -10.65 -9.09 1.13
CA LYS A 11 -11.85 -9.20 1.98
C LYS A 11 -11.46 -9.32 3.44
N VAL A 12 -10.47 -10.20 3.71
CA VAL A 12 -9.96 -10.39 5.07
C VAL A 12 -9.36 -9.09 5.62
N LEU A 13 -8.51 -8.41 4.86
CA LEU A 13 -7.94 -7.11 5.27
C LEU A 13 -9.04 -6.08 5.58
N TYR A 14 -9.99 -5.89 4.67
CA TYR A 14 -11.09 -4.94 4.85
C TYR A 14 -11.91 -5.24 6.11
N ASN A 15 -12.31 -6.49 6.27
CA ASN A 15 -13.11 -6.91 7.41
C ASN A 15 -12.33 -6.88 8.74
N LEU A 16 -11.03 -7.18 8.74
CA LEU A 16 -10.19 -6.98 9.92
C LEU A 16 -10.19 -5.51 10.35
N VAL A 17 -9.93 -4.59 9.42
CA VAL A 17 -9.85 -3.15 9.72
C VAL A 17 -11.18 -2.61 10.22
N THR A 18 -12.30 -3.01 9.61
CA THR A 18 -13.62 -2.46 9.92
C THR A 18 -14.31 -3.12 11.09
N GLN A 19 -14.27 -4.46 11.19
CA GLN A 19 -14.98 -5.18 12.25
C GLN A 19 -14.27 -5.16 13.61
N LEU A 20 -12.94 -5.03 13.60
CA LEU A 20 -12.14 -4.87 14.81
C LEU A 20 -11.87 -3.40 15.14
N GLU A 21 -12.46 -2.48 14.36
CA GLU A 21 -12.27 -1.03 14.52
C GLU A 21 -10.79 -0.65 14.66
N LEU A 22 -9.95 -1.26 13.82
CA LEU A 22 -8.51 -1.09 13.92
C LEU A 22 -8.11 0.34 13.55
N ASP A 23 -7.28 0.91 14.38
CA ASP A 23 -6.73 2.25 14.24
C ASP A 23 -5.20 2.17 14.05
N ARG A 24 -4.62 3.08 13.28
CA ARG A 24 -3.18 3.16 13.00
C ARG A 24 -2.57 1.80 12.57
N VAL A 25 -3.14 1.25 11.49
CA VAL A 25 -2.73 -0.02 10.90
C VAL A 25 -1.66 0.20 9.85
N MET A 26 -0.55 -0.51 9.95
CA MET A 26 0.46 -0.57 8.89
C MET A 26 0.32 -1.86 8.10
N VAL A 27 0.08 -1.74 6.79
CA VAL A 27 -0.09 -2.87 5.87
C VAL A 27 1.14 -2.98 4.97
N PHE A 28 1.76 -4.14 4.93
CA PHE A 28 2.91 -4.41 4.08
C PHE A 28 2.53 -5.28 2.88
N ALA A 29 3.00 -4.87 1.70
CA ALA A 29 2.97 -5.66 0.49
C ALA A 29 4.33 -5.59 -0.23
N ASN A 30 4.69 -6.66 -0.96
CA ASN A 30 6.03 -6.77 -1.53
C ASN A 30 6.25 -5.82 -2.71
N ARG A 31 5.19 -5.55 -3.51
CA ARG A 31 5.28 -4.83 -4.78
C ARG A 31 4.59 -3.47 -4.72
N LYS A 32 5.17 -2.48 -5.38
CA LYS A 32 4.63 -1.11 -5.46
C LYS A 32 3.24 -1.05 -6.10
N ASP A 33 3.01 -1.86 -7.14
CA ASP A 33 1.72 -1.95 -7.81
C ASP A 33 0.63 -2.56 -6.90
N GLU A 34 1.02 -3.51 -6.06
CA GLU A 34 0.13 -4.10 -5.05
C GLU A 34 -0.19 -3.10 -3.94
N VAL A 35 0.80 -2.38 -3.41
CA VAL A 35 0.62 -1.28 -2.45
C VAL A 35 -0.39 -0.26 -2.98
N ARG A 36 -0.23 0.17 -4.25
CA ARG A 36 -1.15 1.11 -4.89
C ARG A 36 -2.57 0.53 -4.99
N ARG A 37 -2.72 -0.70 -5.52
CA ARG A 37 -4.02 -1.36 -5.67
C ARG A 37 -4.75 -1.53 -4.34
N VAL A 38 -4.05 -1.95 -3.30
CA VAL A 38 -4.63 -2.12 -1.96
C VAL A 38 -5.07 -0.78 -1.41
N GLN A 39 -4.23 0.25 -1.48
CA GLN A 39 -4.55 1.58 -1.00
C GLN A 39 -5.75 2.20 -1.73
N GLU A 40 -5.78 2.18 -3.08
CA GLU A 40 -6.87 2.70 -3.89
C GLU A 40 -8.19 1.98 -3.56
N ARG A 41 -8.13 0.66 -3.37
CA ARG A 41 -9.30 -0.15 -3.02
C ARG A 41 -9.83 0.17 -1.63
N LEU A 42 -8.95 0.34 -0.63
CA LEU A 42 -9.32 0.76 0.71
C LEU A 42 -10.01 2.13 0.71
N MET A 43 -9.46 3.10 -0.02
CA MET A 43 -10.03 4.44 -0.16
C MET A 43 -11.43 4.38 -0.81
N ARG A 44 -11.56 3.65 -1.91
CA ARG A 44 -12.85 3.47 -2.59
C ARG A 44 -13.90 2.85 -1.69
N ASP A 45 -13.49 1.90 -0.84
CA ASP A 45 -14.39 1.19 0.06
C ASP A 45 -14.57 1.93 1.42
N GLY A 46 -14.08 3.18 1.52
CA GLY A 46 -14.36 4.11 2.63
C GLY A 46 -13.37 4.09 3.79
N ILE A 47 -12.24 3.38 3.66
CA ILE A 47 -11.18 3.40 4.66
C ILE A 47 -10.18 4.49 4.30
N ASN A 48 -9.87 5.38 5.26
CA ASN A 48 -8.87 6.43 5.07
C ASN A 48 -7.46 5.83 5.04
N ALA A 49 -6.94 5.61 3.82
CA ALA A 49 -5.67 4.94 3.58
C ALA A 49 -4.74 5.77 2.70
N ALA A 50 -3.45 5.72 2.97
CA ALA A 50 -2.41 6.26 2.08
C ALA A 50 -1.34 5.23 1.79
N GLN A 51 -0.62 5.42 0.68
CA GLN A 51 0.50 4.58 0.31
C GLN A 51 1.84 5.23 0.65
N LEU A 52 2.83 4.38 0.91
CA LEU A 52 4.23 4.75 1.07
C LEU A 52 5.09 3.80 0.24
N SER A 53 5.58 4.30 -0.89
CA SER A 53 6.46 3.56 -1.80
C SER A 53 7.59 4.49 -2.27
N GLY A 54 8.62 3.93 -2.93
CA GLY A 54 9.75 4.71 -3.42
C GLY A 54 9.38 5.80 -4.42
N ASP A 55 8.21 5.69 -5.06
CA ASP A 55 7.74 6.64 -6.07
C ASP A 55 7.00 7.85 -5.48
N VAL A 56 6.77 7.84 -4.16
CA VAL A 56 6.10 8.96 -3.47
C VAL A 56 7.09 10.10 -3.22
N PRO A 57 6.83 11.33 -3.71
CA PRO A 57 7.70 12.48 -3.46
C PRO A 57 7.94 12.71 -1.97
N GLN A 58 9.14 13.15 -1.60
CA GLN A 58 9.57 13.28 -0.20
C GLN A 58 8.63 14.16 0.63
N GLN A 59 8.18 15.29 0.09
CA GLN A 59 7.24 16.18 0.80
C GLN A 59 5.90 15.50 1.10
N LYS A 60 5.36 14.74 0.12
CA LYS A 60 4.13 13.98 0.32
C LYS A 60 4.33 12.86 1.35
N ARG A 61 5.51 12.23 1.35
CA ARG A 61 5.89 11.19 2.31
C ARG A 61 5.87 11.72 3.74
N VAL A 62 6.52 12.87 4.00
CA VAL A 62 6.53 13.52 5.32
C VAL A 62 5.10 13.80 5.78
N ARG A 63 4.28 14.46 4.94
CA ARG A 63 2.88 14.78 5.26
C ARG A 63 2.03 13.54 5.54
N THR A 64 2.24 12.47 4.77
CA THR A 64 1.53 11.20 4.98
C THR A 64 1.88 10.61 6.35
N LEU A 65 3.16 10.61 6.72
CA LEU A 65 3.63 10.12 8.02
C LEU A 65 3.08 10.95 9.19
N GLU A 66 3.03 12.27 9.05
CA GLU A 66 2.44 13.16 10.06
C GLU A 66 0.94 12.89 10.24
N ASN A 67 0.20 12.73 9.15
CA ASN A 67 -1.22 12.39 9.20
C ASN A 67 -1.45 11.02 9.85
N PHE A 68 -0.58 10.04 9.59
CA PHE A 68 -0.68 8.74 10.21
C PHE A 68 -0.35 8.78 11.70
N LYS A 69 0.71 9.50 12.10
CA LYS A 69 1.08 9.73 13.51
C LYS A 69 -0.02 10.41 14.31
N SER A 70 -0.67 11.40 13.71
CA SER A 70 -1.76 12.17 14.34
C SER A 70 -3.11 11.45 14.36
N GLY A 71 -3.21 10.23 13.79
CA GLY A 71 -4.47 9.48 13.72
C GLY A 71 -5.45 9.99 12.65
N LYS A 72 -5.07 10.99 11.84
CA LYS A 72 -5.88 11.46 10.71
C LYS A 72 -5.95 10.44 9.58
N LEU A 73 -5.02 9.51 9.53
CA LEU A 73 -4.93 8.44 8.57
C LEU A 73 -5.02 7.11 9.33
N GLN A 74 -5.97 6.26 8.96
CA GLN A 74 -6.24 4.99 9.62
C GLN A 74 -5.29 3.88 9.17
N VAL A 75 -5.03 3.79 7.86
CA VAL A 75 -4.23 2.73 7.26
C VAL A 75 -3.08 3.31 6.43
N LEU A 76 -1.87 2.81 6.67
CA LEU A 76 -0.69 3.11 5.86
C LEU A 76 -0.24 1.85 5.13
N VAL A 77 -0.32 1.83 3.79
CA VAL A 77 0.13 0.71 2.96
C VAL A 77 1.53 0.98 2.44
N ALA A 78 2.49 0.08 2.68
CA ALA A 78 3.89 0.32 2.37
C ALA A 78 4.59 -0.92 1.78
N THR A 79 5.68 -0.68 1.03
CA THR A 79 6.71 -1.69 0.75
C THR A 79 7.78 -1.68 1.85
N ASP A 80 8.57 -2.76 1.95
CA ASP A 80 9.67 -2.85 2.92
C ASP A 80 10.65 -1.70 2.79
N VAL A 81 11.12 -1.42 1.57
CA VAL A 81 12.07 -0.33 1.29
C VAL A 81 11.53 1.02 1.77
N ALA A 82 10.26 1.28 1.58
CA ALA A 82 9.63 2.52 2.02
C ALA A 82 9.32 2.54 3.52
N GLY A 83 9.09 1.37 4.10
CA GLY A 83 8.81 1.18 5.53
C GLY A 83 10.06 1.14 6.42
N ARG A 84 11.24 0.82 5.86
CA ARG A 84 12.50 0.83 6.61
C ARG A 84 12.85 2.24 7.09
N GLY A 85 13.36 2.33 8.32
CA GLY A 85 13.76 3.61 8.92
C GLY A 85 12.59 4.52 9.35
N ILE A 86 11.35 4.10 9.19
CA ILE A 86 10.21 4.84 9.70
C ILE A 86 10.09 4.59 11.21
N HIS A 87 10.30 5.64 11.99
CA HIS A 87 10.00 5.65 13.41
C HIS A 87 8.61 6.23 13.63
N ILE A 88 7.62 5.35 13.76
CA ILE A 88 6.27 5.73 14.16
C ILE A 88 5.93 4.96 15.41
N ASP A 89 5.66 5.71 16.47
CA ASP A 89 5.14 5.14 17.70
C ASP A 89 3.62 5.00 17.61
N GLY A 90 3.08 4.01 18.33
CA GLY A 90 1.64 3.83 18.43
C GLY A 90 1.00 3.14 17.21
N ILE A 91 1.76 2.42 16.40
CA ILE A 91 1.18 1.47 15.43
C ILE A 91 0.53 0.35 16.23
N SER A 92 -0.80 0.24 16.14
CA SER A 92 -1.55 -0.78 16.88
C SER A 92 -1.41 -2.15 16.23
N HIS A 93 -1.49 -2.19 14.91
CA HIS A 93 -1.49 -3.42 14.13
C HIS A 93 -0.57 -3.34 12.93
N VAL A 94 0.15 -4.42 12.69
CA VAL A 94 0.87 -4.68 11.44
C VAL A 94 0.15 -5.79 10.70
N VAL A 95 -0.16 -5.57 9.43
CA VAL A 95 -0.72 -6.60 8.55
C VAL A 95 0.26 -6.89 7.43
N ASN A 96 0.78 -8.10 7.37
CA ASN A 96 1.51 -8.59 6.20
C ASN A 96 0.47 -9.08 5.17
N TYR A 97 0.12 -8.21 4.22
CA TYR A 97 -0.80 -8.54 3.12
C TYR A 97 -0.21 -9.60 2.19
N THR A 98 1.09 -9.53 1.95
CA THR A 98 1.93 -10.57 1.36
C THR A 98 3.09 -10.87 2.29
N LEU A 99 3.48 -12.13 2.41
CA LEU A 99 4.67 -12.51 3.17
C LEU A 99 5.93 -12.01 2.45
N PRO A 100 6.93 -11.51 3.15
CA PRO A 100 8.16 -11.03 2.54
C PRO A 100 8.99 -12.19 1.99
N GLU A 101 9.76 -11.93 0.92
CA GLU A 101 10.69 -12.91 0.34
C GLU A 101 11.90 -13.15 1.25
N ASP A 102 12.33 -12.10 1.98
CA ASP A 102 13.40 -12.18 2.97
C ASP A 102 12.79 -12.35 4.37
N PRO A 103 13.11 -13.44 5.10
CA PRO A 103 12.64 -13.66 6.46
C PRO A 103 13.00 -12.55 7.44
N GLU A 104 14.15 -11.87 7.26
CA GLU A 104 14.53 -10.73 8.10
C GLU A 104 13.55 -9.56 7.97
N ASP A 105 12.98 -9.34 6.78
CA ASP A 105 11.96 -8.33 6.57
C ASP A 105 10.68 -8.64 7.35
N TYR A 106 10.34 -9.91 7.56
CA TYR A 106 9.24 -10.29 8.43
C TYR A 106 9.44 -9.76 9.86
N VAL A 107 10.61 -9.95 10.43
CA VAL A 107 10.96 -9.45 11.77
C VAL A 107 10.93 -7.92 11.80
N HIS A 108 11.47 -7.28 10.77
CA HIS A 108 11.44 -5.82 10.63
C HIS A 108 10.02 -5.26 10.54
N ARG A 109 9.10 -5.96 9.85
CA ARG A 109 7.70 -5.54 9.72
C ARG A 109 6.97 -5.69 11.05
N ILE A 110 7.01 -6.85 11.69
CA ILE A 110 6.33 -7.06 12.97
C ILE A 110 6.90 -6.15 14.07
N GLY A 111 8.20 -5.82 14.02
CA GLY A 111 8.84 -4.85 14.91
C GLY A 111 8.38 -3.39 14.72
N ARG A 112 7.40 -3.10 13.84
CA ARG A 112 6.77 -1.77 13.74
C ARG A 112 5.68 -1.55 14.78
N THR A 113 5.13 -2.60 15.37
CA THR A 113 4.18 -2.53 16.49
C THR A 113 4.81 -3.05 17.79
N GLY A 114 4.14 -2.90 18.91
CA GLY A 114 4.60 -3.39 20.21
C GLY A 114 5.82 -2.66 20.78
N ARG A 115 6.04 -1.40 20.44
CA ARG A 115 7.18 -0.59 20.90
C ARG A 115 6.88 0.14 22.21
N ALA A 116 7.93 0.49 22.94
CA ALA A 116 7.88 1.26 24.20
C ALA A 116 6.97 0.64 25.26
N GLY A 117 6.91 -0.71 25.34
CA GLY A 117 6.09 -1.41 26.33
C GLY A 117 4.60 -1.52 25.97
N ALA A 118 4.17 -0.97 24.85
CA ALA A 118 2.81 -1.16 24.36
C ALA A 118 2.62 -2.55 23.73
N LYS A 119 1.43 -3.14 23.92
CA LYS A 119 1.05 -4.36 23.20
C LYS A 119 0.84 -4.05 21.73
N GLY A 120 1.39 -4.87 20.84
CA GLY A 120 1.19 -4.78 19.39
C GLY A 120 0.69 -6.11 18.84
N THR A 121 -0.10 -6.04 17.78
CA THR A 121 -0.60 -7.23 17.09
C THR A 121 -0.06 -7.26 15.66
N SER A 122 0.47 -8.42 15.25
CA SER A 122 0.85 -8.69 13.87
C SER A 122 -0.04 -9.77 13.29
N ILE A 123 -0.58 -9.52 12.10
CA ILE A 123 -1.45 -10.43 11.35
C ILE A 123 -0.82 -10.67 9.99
N SER A 124 -0.67 -11.92 9.58
CA SER A 124 -0.12 -12.29 8.28
C SER A 124 -1.13 -13.06 7.46
N LEU A 125 -1.25 -12.71 6.17
CA LEU A 125 -2.15 -13.34 5.20
C LEU A 125 -1.31 -14.17 4.23
N ALA A 126 -1.22 -15.49 4.47
CA ALA A 126 -0.50 -16.42 3.61
C ALA A 126 -1.44 -16.98 2.54
N GLY A 127 -1.15 -16.70 1.29
CA GLY A 127 -1.87 -17.22 0.13
C GLY A 127 -1.06 -18.22 -0.65
N GLU A 128 -1.61 -18.70 -1.77
CA GLU A 128 -0.98 -19.69 -2.64
C GLU A 128 0.38 -19.20 -3.18
N ASP A 129 0.50 -17.88 -3.39
CA ASP A 129 1.67 -17.27 -4.02
C ASP A 129 2.83 -17.03 -3.04
N ASP A 130 2.57 -17.01 -1.73
CA ASP A 130 3.55 -16.64 -0.72
C ASP A 130 3.62 -17.58 0.51
N ALA A 131 2.79 -18.62 0.56
CA ALA A 131 2.79 -19.57 1.67
C ALA A 131 4.13 -20.34 1.83
N PHE A 132 4.89 -20.49 0.74
CA PHE A 132 6.22 -21.11 0.76
C PHE A 132 7.27 -20.29 1.53
N GLN A 133 6.97 -19.03 1.87
CA GLN A 133 7.82 -18.20 2.74
C GLN A 133 7.64 -18.53 4.23
N VAL A 134 6.59 -19.26 4.61
CA VAL A 134 6.35 -19.61 6.02
C VAL A 134 7.51 -20.42 6.63
N PRO A 135 8.01 -21.50 6.01
CA PRO A 135 9.09 -22.30 6.61
C PRO A 135 10.40 -21.50 6.85
N PRO A 136 10.93 -20.68 5.92
CA PRO A 136 12.10 -19.85 6.19
C PRO A 136 11.87 -18.83 7.33
N ILE A 137 10.69 -18.26 7.43
CA ILE A 137 10.34 -17.34 8.53
C ILE A 137 10.32 -18.09 9.87
N GLU A 138 9.74 -19.28 9.92
CA GLU A 138 9.74 -20.13 11.12
C GLU A 138 11.13 -20.51 11.57
N GLU A 139 12.02 -20.84 10.63
CA GLU A 139 13.41 -21.15 10.91
C GLU A 139 14.13 -19.95 11.56
N LEU A 140 13.96 -18.74 11.01
CA LEU A 140 14.51 -17.52 11.57
C LEU A 140 13.96 -17.19 12.96
N LEU A 141 12.64 -17.39 13.17
CA LEU A 141 11.99 -17.12 14.46
C LEU A 141 12.31 -18.20 15.52
N GLY A 142 12.79 -19.37 15.11
CA GLY A 142 12.94 -20.53 16.00
C GLY A 142 11.63 -21.07 16.56
N SER A 143 10.50 -20.75 15.94
CA SER A 143 9.16 -21.15 16.40
C SER A 143 8.21 -21.33 15.22
N LYS A 144 7.24 -22.22 15.40
CA LYS A 144 6.20 -22.46 14.39
C LYS A 144 5.18 -21.32 14.36
N LEU A 145 4.76 -20.97 13.13
CA LEU A 145 3.67 -20.05 12.91
C LEU A 145 2.39 -20.86 12.68
N GLU A 146 1.45 -20.72 13.61
CA GLU A 146 0.15 -21.36 13.46
C GLU A 146 -0.60 -20.75 12.26
N CYS A 147 -0.79 -21.56 11.22
CA CYS A 147 -1.55 -21.18 10.03
C CYS A 147 -2.99 -21.69 10.15
N ILE A 148 -3.92 -20.79 10.40
CA ILE A 148 -5.34 -21.08 10.56
C ILE A 148 -6.19 -20.44 9.47
N PRO A 149 -7.33 -21.00 9.09
CA PRO A 149 -8.26 -20.33 8.21
C PRO A 149 -8.81 -19.06 8.89
N PRO A 150 -9.09 -17.99 8.13
CA PRO A 150 -9.73 -16.81 8.71
C PRO A 150 -11.17 -17.15 9.15
N GLU A 151 -11.62 -16.48 10.20
CA GLU A 151 -12.99 -16.61 10.65
C GLU A 151 -13.98 -16.20 9.55
N GLU A 152 -15.14 -16.86 9.45
CA GLU A 152 -16.15 -16.59 8.43
C GLU A 152 -16.56 -15.11 8.34
N ARG A 153 -16.59 -14.42 9.47
CA ARG A 153 -16.90 -12.99 9.50
C ARG A 153 -15.93 -12.16 8.67
N PHE A 154 -14.66 -12.54 8.58
CA PHE A 154 -13.65 -11.84 7.78
C PHE A 154 -13.71 -12.18 6.28
N LEU A 155 -14.42 -13.24 5.91
CA LEU A 155 -14.65 -13.63 4.51
C LEU A 155 -15.92 -13.01 3.91
N LYS A 156 -16.68 -12.24 4.68
CA LYS A 156 -17.90 -11.58 4.18
C LYS A 156 -17.57 -10.65 3.02
N PRO A 157 -18.46 -10.57 2.02
CA PRO A 157 -18.30 -9.63 0.90
C PRO A 157 -18.11 -8.20 1.40
N VAL A 158 -17.18 -7.49 0.79
CA VAL A 158 -17.00 -6.05 1.06
C VAL A 158 -18.22 -5.30 0.56
N PRO A 159 -18.89 -4.50 1.40
CA PRO A 159 -20.05 -3.73 0.99
C PRO A 159 -19.68 -2.79 -0.18
N LYS A 160 -20.44 -2.81 -1.24
CA LYS A 160 -20.28 -1.80 -2.31
C LYS A 160 -20.71 -0.44 -1.74
N ARG A 161 -19.73 0.45 -1.48
CA ARG A 161 -20.06 1.81 -1.12
C ARG A 161 -20.72 2.48 -2.30
N GLN A 162 -21.95 2.96 -2.09
CA GLN A 162 -22.57 3.89 -3.04
C GLN A 162 -21.79 5.21 -2.89
N GLN A 163 -20.94 5.52 -3.87
CA GLN A 163 -20.30 6.83 -3.93
C GLN A 163 -21.40 7.87 -4.04
N SER A 164 -21.36 8.89 -3.18
CA SER A 164 -22.25 10.03 -3.32
C SER A 164 -22.03 10.69 -4.69
N ALA A 165 -23.08 11.32 -5.23
CA ALA A 165 -22.97 12.01 -6.52
C ALA A 165 -21.83 13.07 -6.51
N GLU A 166 -21.57 13.67 -5.37
CA GLU A 166 -20.49 14.65 -5.15
C GLU A 166 -19.10 14.00 -5.18
N GLU A 167 -18.93 12.80 -4.59
CA GLU A 167 -17.66 12.06 -4.65
C GLU A 167 -17.35 11.58 -6.06
N LYS A 168 -18.36 11.13 -6.81
CA LYS A 168 -18.19 10.78 -8.23
C LYS A 168 -17.79 12.00 -9.05
N ALA A 169 -18.47 13.12 -8.89
CA ALA A 169 -18.14 14.35 -9.60
C ALA A 169 -16.71 14.87 -9.28
N ALA A 170 -16.28 14.75 -8.02
CA ALA A 170 -14.92 15.11 -7.61
C ALA A 170 -13.86 14.16 -8.19
N THR A 171 -14.16 12.87 -8.29
CA THR A 171 -13.26 11.88 -8.88
C THR A 171 -13.13 12.10 -10.39
N ASP A 172 -14.25 12.26 -11.07
CA ASP A 172 -14.32 12.51 -12.52
C ASP A 172 -13.62 13.83 -12.89
N ALA A 173 -13.77 14.88 -12.08
CA ALA A 173 -13.08 16.16 -12.26
C ALA A 173 -11.56 16.03 -12.10
N ASN A 174 -11.10 15.26 -11.11
CA ASN A 174 -9.67 15.03 -10.87
C ASN A 174 -9.04 14.17 -11.98
N GLU A 175 -9.74 13.15 -12.46
CA GLU A 175 -9.29 12.34 -13.61
C GLU A 175 -9.23 13.16 -14.88
N ALA A 176 -10.21 14.02 -15.13
CA ALA A 176 -10.22 14.93 -16.28
C ALA A 176 -9.06 15.93 -16.23
N GLU A 177 -8.77 16.49 -15.06
CA GLU A 177 -7.63 17.40 -14.87
C GLU A 177 -6.29 16.70 -15.08
N GLN A 178 -6.14 15.47 -14.56
CA GLN A 178 -4.93 14.67 -14.78
C GLN A 178 -4.75 14.28 -16.25
N ALA A 179 -5.84 13.91 -16.93
CA ALA A 179 -5.80 13.61 -18.37
C ALA A 179 -5.45 14.84 -19.19
N ALA A 180 -5.99 16.01 -18.85
CA ALA A 180 -5.66 17.28 -19.51
C ALA A 180 -4.20 17.68 -19.29
N ALA A 181 -3.68 17.52 -18.07
CA ALA A 181 -2.27 17.78 -17.74
C ALA A 181 -1.33 16.83 -18.50
N ALA A 182 -1.67 15.54 -18.59
CA ALA A 182 -0.92 14.56 -19.36
C ALA A 182 -0.92 14.86 -20.87
N ALA A 183 -2.06 15.27 -21.41
CA ALA A 183 -2.19 15.69 -22.83
C ALA A 183 -1.36 16.95 -23.13
N ALA A 184 -1.37 17.93 -22.22
CA ALA A 184 -0.56 19.15 -22.34
C ALA A 184 0.94 18.86 -22.30
N ALA A 185 1.38 17.93 -21.44
CA ALA A 185 2.77 17.48 -21.36
C ALA A 185 3.22 16.80 -22.65
N ARG A 186 2.38 15.93 -23.23
CA ARG A 186 2.66 15.27 -24.53
C ARG A 186 2.77 16.26 -25.69
N ARG A 187 1.94 17.31 -25.74
CA ARG A 187 2.00 18.36 -26.74
C ARG A 187 3.28 19.19 -26.66
N ARG A 188 3.76 19.49 -25.44
CA ARG A 188 5.03 20.22 -25.21
C ARG A 188 6.24 19.39 -25.65
N SER A 189 6.27 18.10 -25.42
CA SER A 189 7.34 17.21 -25.86
C SER A 189 7.37 17.04 -27.39
N ALA A 190 6.21 16.96 -28.02
CA ALA A 190 6.12 16.86 -29.51
C ALA A 190 6.54 18.16 -30.21
N GLY A 191 6.24 19.33 -29.64
CA GLY A 191 6.62 20.64 -30.21
C GLY A 191 8.11 20.97 -30.13
N SER A 192 8.84 20.35 -29.18
CA SER A 192 10.29 20.55 -28.99
C SER A 192 11.14 19.83 -30.05
N ASN A 193 10.61 18.76 -30.66
CA ASN A 193 11.37 17.94 -31.61
C ASN A 193 11.34 18.45 -33.04
N SER A 194 10.45 19.40 -33.40
CA SER A 194 10.34 19.95 -34.74
C SER A 194 11.29 21.12 -35.04
N ARG A 195 12.00 21.65 -34.04
CA ARG A 195 12.92 22.80 -34.22
C ARG A 195 14.40 22.44 -34.40
N ARG A 196 14.78 21.17 -34.49
CA ARG A 196 16.18 20.74 -34.68
C ARG A 196 16.53 20.21 -36.07
N GLY A 197 15.67 20.42 -37.09
CA GLY A 197 15.87 19.94 -38.45
C GLY A 197 15.99 21.05 -39.46
N GLY A 198 16.99 21.94 -39.34
CA GLY A 198 17.20 23.02 -40.32
C GLY A 198 18.64 23.52 -40.39
N GLY A 199 19.60 22.60 -40.57
CA GLY A 199 21.00 22.94 -40.88
C GLY A 199 21.34 22.59 -42.33
N ARG A 200 21.30 23.56 -43.18
CA ARG A 200 21.62 23.56 -44.63
C ARG A 200 23.12 23.35 -44.82
N PRO A 201 23.59 22.49 -45.74
CA PRO A 201 25.01 22.45 -46.12
C PRO A 201 25.24 23.50 -47.20
N GLN A 202 26.13 24.44 -46.94
CA GLN A 202 26.74 25.24 -48.02
C GLN A 202 28.10 24.61 -48.37
N GLY A 203 28.18 24.19 -49.60
CA GLY A 203 29.44 23.80 -50.23
C GLY A 203 30.19 24.99 -50.84
N ARG A 204 31.38 24.67 -51.36
CA ARG A 204 32.37 25.43 -52.18
C ARG A 204 33.51 26.03 -51.34
N HIS A 205 34.73 25.80 -51.62
CA HIS A 205 35.58 25.55 -52.84
C HIS A 205 36.77 24.74 -52.41
#